data_b42b4f4c2e8d0ba072a78bfb4cf15c59
#
_entry.id   b42b4f4c2e8d0ba072a78bfb4cf15c59
#
_cell.length_a   1.000
_cell.length_b   1.000
_cell.length_c   1.000
_cell.angle_alpha   90.00
_cell.angle_beta   90.00
_cell.angle_gamma   90.00
#
_symmetry.space_group_name_H-M   'P 1'
#
loop_
_entity.id
_entity.type
_entity.pdbx_description
1 polymer ?
#
loop_
_entity_poly.entity_id
_entity_poly.type
_entity_poly.pdbx_seq_one_letter_code
_entity_poly.pdbx_strand_id
1 'polypeptide(L)'
;MPKFLDLFAGAGGLSEGFIQAGYTPIAHVEMEVAACYTLKTRAAYHWLKANGNMELYYQYLRGEMKRDEFYSHIPQSVLDTVLNYEISDDTIPDIFEKVDHLLDGEELDLIIGGPPCQAYSLAGRSRSETKMVGDKRNYLYRHYAEFLRKYRPKYFVFENVLGLLSARDKDGTSHFENMQKLFKEYGYSTEFQPLNASDYGVLQN
;
A
#
# COMPACT_ATOMS: atom_id res chain seq x y z
N MET A 1 3.41 -15.39 12.69
CA MET A 1 3.68 -15.03 11.29
C MET A 1 4.06 -13.57 11.25
N PRO A 2 5.00 -13.14 10.41
CA PRO A 2 5.38 -11.75 10.33
C PRO A 2 4.21 -10.88 9.86
N LYS A 3 4.08 -9.69 10.44
CA LYS A 3 2.97 -8.76 10.25
C LYS A 3 3.38 -7.60 9.36
N PHE A 4 2.48 -7.18 8.46
CA PHE A 4 2.76 -6.03 7.61
C PHE A 4 1.61 -5.03 7.52
N LEU A 5 1.97 -3.77 7.25
CA LEU A 5 1.08 -2.67 6.91
C LEU A 5 1.28 -2.31 5.43
N ASP A 6 0.20 -2.18 4.69
CA ASP A 6 0.21 -1.79 3.27
C ASP A 6 -0.29 -0.35 3.11
N LEU A 7 0.58 0.54 2.68
CA LEU A 7 0.30 1.96 2.45
C LEU A 7 0.12 2.23 0.96
N PHE A 8 -0.87 3.03 0.60
CA PHE A 8 -1.24 3.28 -0.81
C PHE A 8 -1.57 1.97 -1.54
N ALA A 9 -2.38 1.14 -0.87
CA ALA A 9 -2.54 -0.27 -1.19
C ALA A 9 -3.16 -0.55 -2.58
N GLY A 10 -3.83 0.43 -3.20
CA GLY A 10 -4.54 0.22 -4.44
C GLY A 10 -5.53 -0.94 -4.35
N ALA A 11 -5.52 -1.83 -5.32
CA ALA A 11 -6.36 -3.05 -5.31
C ALA A 11 -5.70 -4.24 -4.60
N GLY A 12 -4.57 -4.05 -3.89
CA GLY A 12 -3.91 -5.07 -3.10
C GLY A 12 -2.99 -6.02 -3.89
N GLY A 13 -2.48 -5.58 -5.05
CA GLY A 13 -1.58 -6.43 -5.86
C GLY A 13 -0.27 -6.75 -5.14
N LEU A 14 0.35 -5.75 -4.53
CA LEU A 14 1.60 -5.92 -3.78
C LEU A 14 1.38 -6.79 -2.53
N SER A 15 0.35 -6.49 -1.75
CA SER A 15 0.04 -7.23 -0.52
C SER A 15 -0.32 -8.70 -0.78
N GLU A 16 -0.94 -9.03 -1.91
CA GLU A 16 -1.26 -10.42 -2.25
C GLU A 16 0.00 -11.29 -2.33
N GLY A 17 1.10 -10.77 -2.90
CA GLY A 17 2.38 -11.47 -2.93
C GLY A 17 2.92 -11.77 -1.52
N PHE A 18 2.82 -10.83 -0.59
CA PHE A 18 3.25 -11.02 0.80
C PHE A 18 2.35 -12.01 1.55
N ILE A 19 1.03 -11.95 1.34
CA ILE A 19 0.09 -12.92 1.93
C ILE A 19 0.43 -14.35 1.45
N GLN A 20 0.67 -14.53 0.14
CA GLN A 20 1.07 -15.83 -0.42
C GLN A 20 2.43 -16.31 0.13
N ALA A 21 3.34 -15.39 0.48
CA ALA A 21 4.60 -15.68 1.13
C ALA A 21 4.47 -15.95 2.66
N GLY A 22 3.26 -15.94 3.22
CA GLY A 22 2.99 -16.28 4.62
C GLY A 22 3.03 -15.09 5.58
N TYR A 23 2.97 -13.86 5.08
CA TYR A 23 2.84 -12.66 5.91
C TYR A 23 1.37 -12.39 6.23
N THR A 24 1.11 -11.78 7.39
CA THR A 24 -0.24 -11.40 7.83
C THR A 24 -0.44 -9.88 7.68
N PRO A 25 -1.41 -9.43 6.86
CA PRO A 25 -1.75 -8.01 6.79
C PRO A 25 -2.42 -7.56 8.08
N ILE A 26 -1.97 -6.44 8.64
CA ILE A 26 -2.63 -5.75 9.76
C ILE A 26 -3.65 -4.75 9.23
N ALA A 27 -3.23 -3.92 8.27
CA ALA A 27 -4.12 -2.99 7.62
C ALA A 27 -3.67 -2.68 6.19
N HIS A 28 -4.63 -2.23 5.37
CA HIS A 28 -4.44 -1.64 4.06
C HIS A 28 -4.97 -0.21 4.10
N VAL A 29 -4.13 0.78 3.80
CA VAL A 29 -4.54 2.19 3.73
C VAL A 29 -4.67 2.61 2.28
N GLU A 30 -5.88 3.01 1.88
CA GLU A 30 -6.19 3.38 0.50
C GLU A 30 -7.27 4.47 0.47
N MET A 31 -7.10 5.48 -0.38
CA MET A 31 -8.04 6.59 -0.50
C MET A 31 -9.21 6.31 -1.44
N GLU A 32 -8.98 5.49 -2.47
CA GLU A 32 -9.99 5.23 -3.49
C GLU A 32 -11.02 4.20 -3.01
N VAL A 33 -12.26 4.64 -2.87
CA VAL A 33 -13.38 3.81 -2.36
C VAL A 33 -13.55 2.51 -3.15
N ALA A 34 -13.39 2.56 -4.48
CA ALA A 34 -13.52 1.38 -5.34
C ALA A 34 -12.39 0.36 -5.07
N ALA A 35 -11.18 0.83 -4.84
CA ALA A 35 -10.05 -0.01 -4.47
C ALA A 35 -10.25 -0.62 -3.06
N CYS A 36 -10.77 0.16 -2.11
CA CYS A 36 -11.14 -0.35 -0.78
C CYS A 36 -12.17 -1.49 -0.85
N TYR A 37 -13.15 -1.43 -1.75
CA TYR A 37 -14.06 -2.56 -1.95
C TYR A 37 -13.34 -3.80 -2.47
N THR A 38 -12.38 -3.64 -3.36
CA THR A 38 -11.54 -4.76 -3.83
C THR A 38 -10.73 -5.36 -2.69
N LEU A 39 -10.08 -4.52 -1.87
CA LEU A 39 -9.32 -4.94 -0.69
C LEU A 39 -10.21 -5.69 0.32
N LYS A 40 -11.40 -5.17 0.63
CA LYS A 40 -12.36 -5.85 1.50
C LYS A 40 -12.80 -7.22 0.95
N THR A 41 -13.02 -7.30 -0.35
CA THR A 41 -13.36 -8.58 -1.00
C THR A 41 -12.20 -9.57 -0.94
N ARG A 42 -10.94 -9.10 -1.08
CA ARG A 42 -9.75 -9.94 -0.90
C ARG A 42 -9.59 -10.41 0.54
N ALA A 43 -9.76 -9.52 1.53
CA ALA A 43 -9.73 -9.88 2.94
C ALA A 43 -10.80 -10.95 3.28
N ALA A 44 -12.02 -10.76 2.77
CA ALA A 44 -13.12 -11.72 2.88
C ALA A 44 -12.76 -13.07 2.24
N TYR A 45 -12.17 -13.07 1.04
CA TYR A 45 -11.71 -14.29 0.36
C TYR A 45 -10.71 -15.07 1.22
N HIS A 46 -9.67 -14.41 1.75
CA HIS A 46 -8.66 -15.06 2.58
C HIS A 46 -9.26 -15.62 3.87
N TRP A 47 -10.16 -14.85 4.50
CA TRP A 47 -10.86 -15.32 5.69
C TRP A 47 -11.75 -16.54 5.40
N LEU A 48 -12.56 -16.51 4.33
CA LEU A 48 -13.42 -17.63 3.93
C LEU A 48 -12.60 -18.88 3.58
N LYS A 49 -11.48 -18.69 2.88
CA LYS A 49 -10.56 -19.78 2.54
C LYS A 49 -9.99 -20.45 3.80
N ALA A 50 -9.56 -19.66 4.78
CA ALA A 50 -9.04 -20.18 6.05
C ALA A 50 -10.10 -20.90 6.88
N ASN A 51 -11.39 -20.52 6.74
CA ASN A 51 -12.53 -21.11 7.46
C ASN A 51 -13.28 -22.18 6.66
N GLY A 52 -12.80 -22.56 5.48
CA GLY A 52 -13.40 -23.63 4.67
C GLY A 52 -14.77 -23.30 4.05
N ASN A 53 -15.13 -22.03 3.92
CA ASN A 53 -16.45 -21.57 3.43
C ASN A 53 -16.36 -20.82 2.09
N MET A 54 -15.69 -21.41 1.12
CA MET A 54 -15.47 -20.78 -0.20
C MET A 54 -16.72 -20.66 -1.06
N GLU A 55 -17.76 -21.46 -0.79
CA GLU A 55 -19.01 -21.42 -1.59
C GLU A 55 -19.67 -20.04 -1.54
N LEU A 56 -19.64 -19.37 -0.39
CA LEU A 56 -20.14 -18.00 -0.24
C LEU A 56 -19.43 -17.01 -1.18
N TYR A 57 -18.10 -17.13 -1.33
CA TYR A 57 -17.34 -16.32 -2.27
C TYR A 57 -17.72 -16.61 -3.72
N TYR A 58 -17.92 -17.88 -4.07
CA TYR A 58 -18.33 -18.27 -5.43
C TYR A 58 -19.73 -17.80 -5.77
N GLN A 59 -20.68 -17.82 -4.82
CA GLN A 59 -22.03 -17.25 -5.00
C GLN A 59 -21.95 -15.75 -5.30
N TYR A 60 -21.11 -15.01 -4.57
CA TYR A 60 -20.88 -13.59 -4.85
C TYR A 60 -20.29 -13.38 -6.25
N LEU A 61 -19.28 -14.17 -6.65
CA LEU A 61 -18.68 -14.06 -8.00
C LEU A 61 -19.66 -14.39 -9.13
N ARG A 62 -20.60 -15.31 -8.91
CA ARG A 62 -21.66 -15.63 -9.88
C ARG A 62 -22.79 -14.60 -9.92
N GLY A 63 -22.73 -13.58 -9.05
CA GLY A 63 -23.74 -12.52 -8.98
C GLY A 63 -25.05 -12.99 -8.29
N GLU A 64 -25.03 -14.08 -7.54
CA GLU A 64 -26.17 -14.63 -6.80
C GLU A 64 -26.52 -13.80 -5.56
N MET A 65 -25.57 -12.96 -5.10
CA MET A 65 -25.77 -12.01 -4.01
C MET A 65 -25.07 -10.69 -4.30
N LYS A 66 -25.56 -9.60 -3.69
CA LYS A 66 -24.94 -8.27 -3.76
C LYS A 66 -23.78 -8.17 -2.77
N ARG A 67 -22.88 -7.16 -3.00
CA ARG A 67 -21.72 -6.92 -2.15
C ARG A 67 -22.08 -6.74 -0.68
N ASP A 68 -23.10 -5.95 -0.36
CA ASP A 68 -23.45 -5.65 1.03
C ASP A 68 -23.98 -6.90 1.75
N GLU A 69 -24.70 -7.75 1.04
CA GLU A 69 -25.13 -9.07 1.52
C GLU A 69 -23.92 -9.98 1.74
N PHE A 70 -23.00 -10.06 0.78
CA PHE A 70 -21.76 -10.81 0.91
C PHE A 70 -20.96 -10.37 2.15
N TYR A 71 -20.79 -9.05 2.35
CA TYR A 71 -20.05 -8.52 3.51
C TYR A 71 -20.75 -8.77 4.84
N SER A 72 -22.08 -8.88 4.88
CA SER A 72 -22.81 -9.22 6.11
C SER A 72 -22.48 -10.62 6.67
N HIS A 73 -21.92 -11.50 5.85
CA HIS A 73 -21.45 -12.83 6.26
C HIS A 73 -19.98 -12.85 6.73
N ILE A 74 -19.27 -11.71 6.64
CA ILE A 74 -17.86 -11.60 7.00
C ILE A 74 -17.74 -10.84 8.33
N PRO A 75 -16.90 -11.31 9.27
CA PRO A 75 -16.68 -10.57 10.51
C PRO A 75 -16.24 -9.13 10.21
N GLN A 76 -16.84 -8.18 10.93
CA GLN A 76 -16.52 -6.76 10.75
C GLN A 76 -15.03 -6.48 10.96
N SER A 77 -14.40 -7.17 11.92
CA SER A 77 -12.95 -7.08 12.18
C SER A 77 -12.07 -7.42 10.96
N VAL A 78 -12.55 -8.28 10.06
CA VAL A 78 -11.86 -8.58 8.79
C VAL A 78 -11.99 -7.42 7.81
N LEU A 79 -13.19 -6.83 7.72
CA LEU A 79 -13.45 -5.69 6.82
C LEU A 79 -12.80 -4.40 7.32
N ASP A 80 -12.63 -4.25 8.63
CA ASP A 80 -12.03 -3.08 9.29
C ASP A 80 -10.51 -3.01 9.12
N THR A 81 -9.86 -4.08 8.62
CA THR A 81 -8.45 -4.03 8.20
C THR A 81 -8.22 -3.14 6.97
N VAL A 82 -9.28 -2.73 6.27
CA VAL A 82 -9.21 -1.82 5.12
C VAL A 82 -9.62 -0.42 5.54
N LEU A 83 -8.62 0.46 5.66
CA LEU A 83 -8.76 1.84 6.10
C LEU A 83 -8.90 2.75 4.87
N ASN A 84 -10.11 3.33 4.69
CA ASN A 84 -10.35 4.25 3.59
C ASN A 84 -9.93 5.66 3.98
N TYR A 85 -8.67 5.98 3.76
CA TYR A 85 -8.06 7.27 4.05
C TYR A 85 -7.11 7.73 2.94
N GLU A 86 -7.13 9.02 2.64
CA GLU A 86 -5.99 9.68 2.02
C GLU A 86 -4.88 9.80 3.06
N ILE A 87 -3.63 9.48 2.71
CA ILE A 87 -2.49 9.67 3.61
C ILE A 87 -1.99 11.10 3.50
N SER A 88 -2.23 11.90 4.54
CA SER A 88 -1.89 13.33 4.65
C SER A 88 -1.55 13.69 6.09
N ASP A 89 -1.00 14.88 6.29
CA ASP A 89 -0.68 15.39 7.63
C ASP A 89 -1.91 15.40 8.55
N ASP A 90 -3.10 15.69 7.99
CA ASP A 90 -4.34 15.79 8.75
C ASP A 90 -4.91 14.41 9.15
N THR A 91 -4.66 13.38 8.34
CA THR A 91 -5.27 12.04 8.53
C THR A 91 -4.33 11.02 9.16
N ILE A 92 -3.02 11.23 9.13
CA ILE A 92 -2.03 10.33 9.73
C ILE A 92 -2.32 10.02 11.20
N PRO A 93 -2.73 10.98 12.07
CA PRO A 93 -3.08 10.67 13.46
C PRO A 93 -4.21 9.64 13.59
N ASP A 94 -5.28 9.78 12.80
CA ASP A 94 -6.42 8.86 12.80
C ASP A 94 -6.02 7.47 12.27
N ILE A 95 -5.17 7.44 11.24
CA ILE A 95 -4.65 6.18 10.71
C ILE A 95 -3.80 5.46 11.76
N PHE A 96 -2.95 6.19 12.48
CA PHE A 96 -2.14 5.62 13.56
C PHE A 96 -3.01 5.02 14.66
N GLU A 97 -4.05 5.73 15.12
CA GLU A 97 -4.97 5.21 16.13
C GLU A 97 -5.61 3.88 15.69
N LYS A 98 -6.07 3.81 14.43
CA LYS A 98 -6.68 2.59 13.90
C LYS A 98 -5.67 1.44 13.74
N VAL A 99 -4.48 1.72 13.25
CA VAL A 99 -3.42 0.71 13.10
C VAL A 99 -2.94 0.22 14.47
N ASP A 100 -2.77 1.13 15.44
CA ASP A 100 -2.40 0.77 16.82
C ASP A 100 -3.46 -0.15 17.46
N HIS A 101 -4.75 0.13 17.22
CA HIS A 101 -5.85 -0.73 17.67
C HIS A 101 -5.81 -2.13 17.00
N LEU A 102 -5.54 -2.19 15.69
CA LEU A 102 -5.44 -3.46 14.96
C LEU A 102 -4.19 -4.27 15.33
N LEU A 103 -3.11 -3.60 15.72
CA LEU A 103 -1.88 -4.25 16.22
C LEU A 103 -2.06 -4.85 17.61
N ASP A 104 -2.96 -4.29 18.43
CA ASP A 104 -3.25 -4.74 19.80
C ASP A 104 -1.99 -4.94 20.65
N GLY A 105 -1.05 -4.00 20.57
CA GLY A 105 0.22 -4.01 21.31
C GLY A 105 1.31 -4.91 20.70
N GLU A 106 1.06 -5.55 19.57
CA GLU A 106 2.07 -6.34 18.86
C GLU A 106 2.97 -5.47 17.97
N GLU A 107 4.15 -5.99 17.64
CA GLU A 107 5.10 -5.30 16.76
C GLU A 107 4.75 -5.49 15.26
N LEU A 108 5.05 -4.47 14.48
CA LEU A 108 4.96 -4.52 13.02
C LEU A 108 6.32 -4.92 12.44
N ASP A 109 6.36 -6.00 11.64
CA ASP A 109 7.61 -6.50 11.07
C ASP A 109 7.99 -5.79 9.76
N LEU A 110 6.98 -5.37 8.98
CA LEU A 110 7.18 -4.88 7.62
C LEU A 110 6.17 -3.77 7.29
N ILE A 111 6.63 -2.74 6.59
CA ILE A 111 5.75 -1.80 5.87
C ILE A 111 6.01 -1.94 4.39
N ILE A 112 4.95 -2.11 3.61
CA ILE A 112 5.00 -2.11 2.16
C ILE A 112 4.18 -0.94 1.61
N GLY A 113 4.46 -0.52 0.36
CA GLY A 113 3.61 0.47 -0.28
C GLY A 113 4.25 1.11 -1.50
N GLY A 114 3.39 1.58 -2.40
CA GLY A 114 3.77 2.29 -3.59
C GLY A 114 2.99 3.60 -3.71
N PRO A 115 3.52 4.73 -3.21
CA PRO A 115 2.82 6.00 -3.38
C PRO A 115 2.62 6.34 -4.86
N PRO A 116 1.54 7.07 -5.20
CA PRO A 116 1.16 7.36 -6.59
C PRO A 116 2.31 7.86 -7.43
N CYS A 117 2.60 7.14 -8.53
CA CYS A 117 3.72 7.41 -9.42
C CYS A 117 3.45 8.50 -10.47
N GLN A 118 2.26 9.12 -10.48
CA GLN A 118 1.85 10.06 -11.53
C GLN A 118 2.83 11.25 -11.67
N ALA A 119 3.41 11.70 -10.58
CA ALA A 119 4.38 12.79 -10.56
C ALA A 119 5.76 12.37 -11.13
N TYR A 120 6.10 11.10 -11.12
CA TYR A 120 7.38 10.57 -11.58
C TYR A 120 7.29 9.89 -12.95
N SER A 121 6.11 9.42 -13.37
CA SER A 121 5.93 8.71 -14.62
C SER A 121 6.11 9.64 -15.84
N LEU A 122 6.63 9.10 -16.94
CA LEU A 122 6.72 9.82 -18.23
C LEU A 122 5.34 10.31 -18.69
N ALA A 123 4.32 9.48 -18.56
CA ALA A 123 2.96 9.81 -18.96
C ALA A 123 2.34 10.92 -18.08
N GLY A 124 2.62 10.94 -16.78
CA GLY A 124 2.17 12.01 -15.89
C GLY A 124 2.86 13.33 -16.18
N ARG A 125 4.18 13.30 -16.36
CA ARG A 125 4.97 14.49 -16.69
C ARG A 125 4.64 15.08 -18.07
N SER A 126 4.33 14.25 -19.06
CA SER A 126 3.96 14.73 -20.42
C SER A 126 2.58 15.41 -20.47
N ARG A 127 1.69 15.12 -19.51
CA ARG A 127 0.36 15.73 -19.40
C ARG A 127 0.33 17.01 -18.57
N SER A 128 1.43 17.38 -17.94
CA SER A 128 1.53 18.55 -17.07
C SER A 128 2.42 19.61 -17.70
N GLU A 129 1.93 20.84 -17.83
CA GLU A 129 2.70 21.99 -18.32
C GLU A 129 3.96 22.26 -17.48
N THR A 130 3.88 22.01 -16.17
CA THR A 130 4.98 22.17 -15.20
C THR A 130 5.86 20.94 -15.06
N LYS A 131 5.61 19.86 -15.86
CA LYS A 131 6.25 18.56 -15.73
C LYS A 131 6.19 18.00 -14.30
N MET A 132 5.10 18.31 -13.58
CA MET A 132 4.85 17.92 -12.19
C MET A 132 5.86 18.49 -11.15
N VAL A 133 6.65 19.47 -11.51
CA VAL A 133 7.59 20.12 -10.60
C VAL A 133 6.82 20.87 -9.50
N GLY A 134 7.08 20.53 -8.23
CA GLY A 134 6.36 21.09 -7.06
C GLY A 134 4.99 20.46 -6.78
N ASP A 135 4.64 19.36 -7.44
CA ASP A 135 3.43 18.60 -7.13
C ASP A 135 3.57 17.97 -5.73
N LYS A 136 2.52 18.10 -4.89
CA LYS A 136 2.52 17.55 -3.53
C LYS A 136 2.75 16.04 -3.50
N ARG A 137 2.34 15.31 -4.54
CA ARG A 137 2.54 13.85 -4.67
C ARG A 137 4.02 13.46 -4.75
N ASN A 138 4.92 14.36 -5.15
CA ASN A 138 6.37 14.14 -5.11
C ASN A 138 6.91 13.96 -3.68
N TYR A 139 6.13 14.33 -2.67
CA TYR A 139 6.56 14.33 -1.26
C TYR A 139 5.84 13.27 -0.43
N LEU A 140 5.00 12.41 -1.04
CA LEU A 140 4.29 11.34 -0.31
C LEU A 140 5.23 10.33 0.36
N TYR A 141 6.50 10.23 -0.10
CA TYR A 141 7.51 9.46 0.61
C TYR A 141 7.81 10.00 2.02
N ARG A 142 7.53 11.28 2.30
CA ARG A 142 7.66 11.86 3.64
C ARG A 142 6.60 11.29 4.58
N HIS A 143 5.37 11.21 4.10
CA HIS A 143 4.30 10.56 4.87
C HIS A 143 4.61 9.07 5.10
N TYR A 144 5.10 8.36 4.07
CA TYR A 144 5.56 6.98 4.23
C TYR A 144 6.64 6.88 5.34
N ALA A 145 7.58 7.82 5.37
CA ALA A 145 8.63 7.87 6.39
C ALA A 145 8.11 8.10 7.82
N GLU A 146 6.97 8.82 7.99
CA GLU A 146 6.33 8.96 9.30
C GLU A 146 5.87 7.60 9.86
N PHE A 147 5.36 6.70 9.01
CA PHE A 147 5.03 5.34 9.42
C PHE A 147 6.27 4.54 9.80
N LEU A 148 7.38 4.67 9.05
CA LEU A 148 8.66 4.06 9.44
C LEU A 148 9.15 4.57 10.78
N ARG A 149 9.04 5.87 11.03
CA ARG A 149 9.43 6.51 12.30
C ARG A 149 8.57 6.02 13.48
N LYS A 150 7.24 5.90 13.27
CA LYS A 150 6.27 5.50 14.29
C LYS A 150 6.41 4.04 14.67
N TYR A 151 6.39 3.14 13.68
CA TYR A 151 6.29 1.70 13.90
C TYR A 151 7.63 0.98 13.93
N ARG A 152 8.68 1.59 13.38
CA ARG A 152 10.05 1.05 13.36
C ARG A 152 10.13 -0.42 12.92
N PRO A 153 9.47 -0.80 11.80
CA PRO A 153 9.50 -2.18 11.32
C PRO A 153 10.94 -2.63 11.04
N LYS A 154 11.17 -3.96 11.05
CA LYS A 154 12.48 -4.53 10.71
C LYS A 154 12.86 -4.26 9.26
N TYR A 155 11.85 -4.27 8.37
CA TYR A 155 12.02 -4.07 6.92
C TYR A 155 10.92 -3.17 6.37
N PHE A 156 11.19 -2.61 5.20
CA PHE A 156 10.17 -1.96 4.40
C PHE A 156 10.39 -2.20 2.90
N VAL A 157 9.33 -2.14 2.13
CA VAL A 157 9.37 -2.21 0.66
C VAL A 157 8.62 -1.00 0.10
N PHE A 158 9.38 -0.14 -0.58
CA PHE A 158 8.86 1.07 -1.24
C PHE A 158 8.86 0.84 -2.75
N GLU A 159 7.68 0.59 -3.34
CA GLU A 159 7.50 0.38 -4.77
C GLU A 159 7.32 1.71 -5.50
N ASN A 160 7.94 1.88 -6.67
CA ASN A 160 7.66 3.00 -7.55
C ASN A 160 8.16 2.73 -8.99
N VAL A 161 7.81 3.63 -9.91
CA VAL A 161 8.26 3.55 -11.30
C VAL A 161 9.70 4.03 -11.46
N LEU A 162 10.41 3.54 -12.48
CA LEU A 162 11.80 3.94 -12.79
C LEU A 162 11.96 5.45 -12.98
N GLY A 163 10.89 6.16 -13.33
CA GLY A 163 10.90 7.62 -13.46
C GLY A 163 11.32 8.36 -12.19
N LEU A 164 11.17 7.75 -11.00
CA LEU A 164 11.63 8.29 -9.73
C LEU A 164 13.16 8.55 -9.73
N LEU A 165 13.95 7.68 -10.36
CA LEU A 165 15.42 7.80 -10.42
C LEU A 165 15.88 9.08 -11.15
N SER A 166 15.08 9.56 -12.09
CA SER A 166 15.37 10.77 -12.89
C SER A 166 14.59 12.01 -12.44
N ALA A 167 13.67 11.85 -11.46
CA ALA A 167 12.84 12.96 -11.00
C ALA A 167 13.66 13.97 -10.17
N ARG A 168 13.45 15.27 -10.45
CA ARG A 168 14.15 16.36 -9.78
C ARG A 168 13.15 17.38 -9.27
N ASP A 169 13.50 18.04 -8.19
CA ASP A 169 12.76 19.20 -7.66
C ASP A 169 13.11 20.48 -8.45
N LYS A 170 12.48 21.60 -8.11
CA LYS A 170 12.71 22.92 -8.74
C LYS A 170 14.15 23.39 -8.67
N ASP A 171 14.85 23.07 -7.62
CA ASP A 171 16.25 23.40 -7.37
C ASP A 171 17.23 22.41 -8.01
N GLY A 172 16.72 21.38 -8.73
CA GLY A 172 17.51 20.34 -9.38
C GLY A 172 17.87 19.16 -8.48
N THR A 173 17.50 19.16 -7.21
CA THR A 173 17.78 18.05 -6.29
C THR A 173 16.99 16.79 -6.66
N SER A 174 17.59 15.61 -6.43
CA SER A 174 16.99 14.33 -6.73
C SER A 174 15.97 13.95 -5.68
N HIS A 175 14.72 13.66 -6.09
CA HIS A 175 13.72 13.12 -5.17
C HIS A 175 14.15 11.77 -4.60
N PHE A 176 14.78 10.91 -5.41
CA PHE A 176 15.29 9.61 -4.97
C PHE A 176 16.36 9.72 -3.88
N GLU A 177 17.35 10.62 -4.07
CA GLU A 177 18.41 10.86 -3.08
C GLU A 177 17.85 11.46 -1.79
N ASN A 178 16.92 12.41 -1.89
CA ASN A 178 16.25 13.00 -0.73
C ASN A 178 15.47 11.95 0.07
N MET A 179 14.78 11.04 -0.62
CA MET A 179 14.07 9.93 -0.01
C MET A 179 15.02 8.98 0.73
N GLN A 180 16.11 8.55 0.08
CA GLN A 180 17.11 7.67 0.70
C GLN A 180 17.76 8.33 1.94
N LYS A 181 18.04 9.63 1.86
CA LYS A 181 18.58 10.41 2.97
C LYS A 181 17.61 10.42 4.16
N LEU A 182 16.31 10.67 3.92
CA LEU A 182 15.30 10.69 4.96
C LEU A 182 15.14 9.30 5.63
N PHE A 183 15.10 8.23 4.85
CA PHE A 183 15.03 6.88 5.40
C PHE A 183 16.27 6.53 6.24
N LYS A 184 17.45 6.99 5.80
CA LYS A 184 18.69 6.82 6.56
C LYS A 184 18.68 7.59 7.89
N GLU A 185 18.11 8.81 7.92
CA GLU A 185 17.94 9.60 9.15
C GLU A 185 17.05 8.85 10.17
N TYR A 186 16.12 8.02 9.70
CA TYR A 186 15.25 7.17 10.55
C TYR A 186 15.87 5.80 10.86
N GLY A 187 17.11 5.56 10.43
CA GLY A 187 17.89 4.37 10.79
C GLY A 187 17.82 3.23 9.78
N TYR A 188 17.32 3.48 8.56
CA TYR A 188 17.23 2.46 7.52
C TYR A 188 18.32 2.58 6.47
N SER A 189 18.93 1.47 6.08
CA SER A 189 19.68 1.36 4.84
C SER A 189 18.75 0.97 3.70
N THR A 190 18.96 1.56 2.52
CA THR A 190 18.12 1.30 1.34
C THR A 190 18.95 0.73 0.20
N GLU A 191 18.43 -0.33 -0.39
CA GLU A 191 18.89 -0.87 -1.67
C GLU A 191 17.74 -0.74 -2.67
N PHE A 192 18.04 -0.59 -3.95
CA PHE A 192 17.01 -0.59 -4.98
C PHE A 192 17.38 -1.53 -6.12
N GLN A 193 16.37 -2.09 -6.75
CA GLN A 193 16.52 -2.95 -7.92
C GLN A 193 15.39 -2.64 -8.92
N PRO A 194 15.71 -2.36 -10.18
CA PRO A 194 14.73 -2.37 -11.26
C PRO A 194 14.23 -3.80 -11.46
N LEU A 195 12.91 -3.98 -11.40
CA LEU A 195 12.26 -5.26 -11.64
C LEU A 195 11.36 -5.15 -12.87
N ASN A 196 11.38 -6.16 -13.72
CA ASN A 196 10.44 -6.31 -14.82
C ASN A 196 9.53 -7.50 -14.53
N ALA A 197 8.21 -7.26 -14.53
CA ALA A 197 7.23 -8.29 -14.21
C ALA A 197 7.35 -9.54 -15.11
N SER A 198 7.74 -9.37 -16.38
CA SER A 198 7.95 -10.49 -17.31
C SER A 198 9.06 -11.45 -16.87
N ASP A 199 10.08 -10.98 -16.13
CA ASP A 199 11.17 -11.81 -15.65
C ASP A 199 10.73 -12.80 -14.56
N TYR A 200 9.54 -12.54 -14.00
CA TYR A 200 8.90 -13.36 -12.95
C TYR A 200 7.68 -14.14 -13.48
N GLY A 201 7.53 -14.27 -14.79
CA GLY A 201 6.45 -15.05 -15.42
C GLY A 201 5.11 -14.32 -15.49
N VAL A 202 5.07 -13.03 -15.20
CA VAL A 202 3.87 -12.20 -15.35
C VAL A 202 3.80 -11.67 -16.78
N LEU A 203 2.71 -11.95 -17.50
CA LEU A 203 2.50 -11.51 -18.89
C LEU A 203 2.09 -10.02 -18.94
N GLN A 204 2.93 -9.16 -18.40
CA GLN A 204 2.72 -7.70 -18.37
C GLN A 204 4.05 -7.01 -18.66
N ASN A 205 4.04 -6.07 -19.63
CA ASN A 205 5.17 -5.22 -20.00
C ASN A 205 5.03 -3.83 -19.39
#